data_d23858c347938abedbb143b5a4418fd3
#
_entry.id   d23858c347938abedbb143b5a4418fd3
#
_cell.length_a   1.000
_cell.length_b   1.000
_cell.length_c   1.000
_cell.angle_alpha   90.00
_cell.angle_beta   90.00
_cell.angle_gamma   90.00
#
_symmetry.space_group_name_H-M   'P 1'
#
loop_
_entity.id
_entity.type
_entity.pdbx_description
1 polymer ?
#
loop_
_entity_poly.entity_id
_entity_poly.type
_entity_poly.pdbx_seq_one_letter_code
_entity_poly.pdbx_strand_id
1 'polypeptide(L)'
;RSEEVQALCRAQGVPVLLHSLPGRNDTVRLGLSALLEQLPELSGCMFLPGDQPLLRRETVEAMTERFCQERPYPAEWQKETEREIFRLGAVAENGPAPLVGSPVLFGSSFFPELLTLPENKGGNILLKKYPAQVRTVCIADSAELLDADTPEVLQQLEALARQKS
;
A
#
# COMPACT_ATOMS: atom_id res chain seq x y z
N ARG A 1 -5.69 -0.10 -17.20
CA ARG A 1 -6.35 0.28 -18.46
C ARG A 1 -6.63 -0.94 -19.34
N SER A 2 -6.07 -2.12 -19.01
CA SER A 2 -6.37 -3.38 -19.69
C SER A 2 -7.82 -3.77 -19.44
N GLU A 3 -8.54 -4.11 -20.50
CA GLU A 3 -9.93 -4.61 -20.43
C GLU A 3 -9.97 -5.96 -19.67
N GLU A 4 -8.96 -6.79 -19.84
CA GLU A 4 -8.81 -8.08 -19.15
C GLU A 4 -8.72 -7.89 -17.63
N VAL A 5 -7.90 -6.94 -17.15
CA VAL A 5 -7.80 -6.62 -15.72
C VAL A 5 -9.11 -6.08 -15.19
N GLN A 6 -9.80 -5.21 -15.94
CA GLN A 6 -11.12 -4.70 -15.55
C GLN A 6 -12.15 -5.83 -15.45
N ALA A 7 -12.17 -6.76 -16.40
CA ALA A 7 -13.07 -7.90 -16.39
C ALA A 7 -12.80 -8.79 -15.17
N LEU A 8 -11.52 -9.04 -14.85
CA LEU A 8 -11.13 -9.79 -13.67
C LEU A 8 -11.59 -9.11 -12.37
N CYS A 9 -11.34 -7.82 -12.22
CA CYS A 9 -11.78 -7.06 -11.05
C CYS A 9 -13.30 -7.13 -10.88
N ARG A 10 -14.07 -6.92 -11.95
CA ARG A 10 -15.53 -7.01 -11.93
C ARG A 10 -16.02 -8.41 -11.54
N ALA A 11 -15.38 -9.46 -12.08
CA ALA A 11 -15.72 -10.85 -11.75
C ALA A 11 -15.49 -11.18 -10.27
N GLN A 12 -14.54 -10.49 -9.63
CA GLN A 12 -14.24 -10.61 -8.20
C GLN A 12 -15.00 -9.60 -7.32
N GLY A 13 -15.92 -8.81 -7.89
CA GLY A 13 -16.66 -7.80 -7.14
C GLY A 13 -15.81 -6.59 -6.70
N VAL A 14 -14.63 -6.41 -7.29
CA VAL A 14 -13.73 -5.29 -6.98
C VAL A 14 -14.16 -4.07 -7.80
N PRO A 15 -14.47 -2.92 -7.17
CA PRO A 15 -14.78 -1.69 -7.88
C PRO A 15 -13.64 -1.21 -8.77
N VAL A 16 -13.97 -0.71 -9.94
CA VAL A 16 -12.98 -0.23 -10.91
C VAL A 16 -13.21 1.24 -11.19
N LEU A 17 -12.19 2.05 -10.89
CA LEU A 17 -12.15 3.47 -11.24
C LEU A 17 -11.19 3.70 -12.41
N LEU A 18 -11.73 4.21 -13.52
CA LEU A 18 -10.94 4.49 -14.72
C LEU A 18 -10.71 6.00 -14.88
N HIS A 19 -9.51 6.37 -15.26
CA HIS A 19 -9.19 7.74 -15.64
C HIS A 19 -8.12 7.78 -16.74
N SER A 20 -8.05 8.90 -17.46
CA SER A 20 -7.08 9.16 -18.53
C SER A 20 -5.92 10.08 -18.08
N LEU A 21 -5.97 10.60 -16.87
CA LEU A 21 -4.96 11.51 -16.34
C LEU A 21 -3.61 10.79 -16.22
N PRO A 22 -2.47 11.45 -16.51
CA PRO A 22 -1.17 10.79 -16.65
C PRO A 22 -0.45 10.58 -15.32
N GLY A 23 -0.79 11.34 -14.27
CA GLY A 23 0.00 11.43 -13.05
C GLY A 23 -0.27 10.31 -12.04
N ARG A 24 0.76 9.90 -11.30
CA ARG A 24 0.60 9.02 -10.13
C ARG A 24 -0.23 9.69 -9.03
N ASN A 25 -0.06 11.00 -8.86
CA ASN A 25 -0.86 11.82 -7.96
C ASN A 25 -2.36 11.72 -8.29
N ASP A 26 -2.72 11.71 -9.58
CA ASP A 26 -4.12 11.59 -10.01
C ASP A 26 -4.73 10.25 -9.61
N THR A 27 -4.00 9.16 -9.78
CA THR A 27 -4.45 7.82 -9.36
C THR A 27 -4.71 7.78 -7.85
N VAL A 28 -3.79 8.31 -7.04
CA VAL A 28 -3.94 8.39 -5.58
C VAL A 28 -5.14 9.26 -5.21
N ARG A 29 -5.23 10.46 -5.77
CA ARG A 29 -6.29 11.43 -5.49
C ARG A 29 -7.67 10.86 -5.84
N LEU A 30 -7.84 10.36 -7.06
CA LEU A 30 -9.12 9.84 -7.54
C LEU A 30 -9.55 8.60 -6.75
N GLY A 31 -8.64 7.67 -6.49
CA GLY A 31 -8.92 6.47 -5.70
C GLY A 31 -9.34 6.81 -4.28
N LEU A 32 -8.58 7.68 -3.61
CA LEU A 32 -8.89 8.11 -2.24
C LEU A 32 -10.21 8.92 -2.19
N SER A 33 -10.45 9.83 -3.15
CA SER A 33 -11.71 10.58 -3.20
C SER A 33 -12.92 9.66 -3.34
N ALA A 34 -12.85 8.66 -4.23
CA ALA A 34 -13.94 7.71 -4.42
C ALA A 34 -14.20 6.84 -3.17
N LEU A 35 -13.16 6.53 -2.39
CA LEU A 35 -13.32 5.85 -1.11
C LEU A 35 -13.98 6.75 -0.06
N LEU A 36 -13.56 8.01 0.03
CA LEU A 36 -14.11 8.97 1.00
C LEU A 36 -15.56 9.34 0.71
N GLU A 37 -15.99 9.33 -0.55
CA GLU A 37 -17.41 9.50 -0.92
C GLU A 37 -18.29 8.38 -0.36
N GLN A 38 -17.77 7.15 -0.29
CA GLN A 38 -18.50 5.98 0.21
C GLN A 38 -18.32 5.79 1.72
N LEU A 39 -17.15 6.13 2.25
CA LEU A 39 -16.72 5.91 3.63
C LEU A 39 -16.10 7.21 4.19
N PRO A 40 -16.93 8.21 4.56
CA PRO A 40 -16.43 9.51 5.04
C PRO A 40 -15.57 9.41 6.32
N GLU A 41 -15.85 8.41 7.16
CA GLU A 41 -15.15 8.15 8.43
C GLU A 41 -13.96 7.18 8.28
N LEU A 42 -13.40 7.07 7.06
CA LEU A 42 -12.28 6.18 6.79
C LEU A 42 -11.07 6.54 7.64
N SER A 43 -10.62 5.62 8.46
CA SER A 43 -9.51 5.83 9.40
C SER A 43 -8.12 5.72 8.78
N GLY A 44 -8.00 4.98 7.70
CA GLY A 44 -6.76 4.78 6.96
C GLY A 44 -7.00 4.20 5.59
N CYS A 45 -6.04 4.37 4.69
CA CYS A 45 -6.09 3.84 3.34
C CYS A 45 -4.79 3.13 2.99
N MET A 46 -4.89 1.88 2.53
CA MET A 46 -3.75 1.10 2.07
C MET A 46 -3.65 1.16 0.54
N PHE A 47 -2.45 1.42 0.05
CA PHE A 47 -2.13 1.41 -1.36
C PHE A 47 -1.33 0.14 -1.68
N LEU A 48 -1.94 -0.76 -2.44
CA LEU A 48 -1.33 -1.99 -2.91
C LEU A 48 -0.98 -1.86 -4.39
N PRO A 49 0.28 -2.17 -4.79
CA PRO A 49 0.61 -2.39 -6.19
C PRO A 49 -0.12 -3.65 -6.72
N GLY A 50 -0.50 -3.62 -7.99
CA GLY A 50 -1.15 -4.77 -8.62
C GLY A 50 -0.17 -5.80 -9.21
N ASP A 51 1.13 -5.57 -9.07
CA ASP A 51 2.24 -6.31 -9.66
C ASP A 51 3.12 -7.04 -8.63
N GLN A 52 2.63 -7.24 -7.40
CA GLN A 52 3.27 -8.05 -6.34
C GLN A 52 2.57 -9.40 -6.17
N PRO A 53 2.83 -10.39 -7.05
CA PRO A 53 2.08 -11.64 -7.07
C PRO A 53 2.36 -12.57 -5.88
N LEU A 54 3.46 -12.35 -5.15
CA LEU A 54 3.82 -13.15 -3.98
C LEU A 54 3.41 -12.51 -2.65
N LEU A 55 2.80 -11.32 -2.67
CA LEU A 55 2.26 -10.69 -1.47
C LEU A 55 1.14 -11.56 -0.90
N ARG A 56 1.29 -11.98 0.36
CA ARG A 56 0.35 -12.86 1.01
C ARG A 56 -0.79 -12.10 1.69
N ARG A 57 -1.94 -12.74 1.72
CA ARG A 57 -3.12 -12.22 2.42
C ARG A 57 -2.84 -11.97 3.90
N GLU A 58 -2.19 -12.92 4.56
CA GLU A 58 -1.85 -12.86 5.99
C GLU A 58 -0.96 -11.65 6.30
N THR A 59 -0.08 -11.28 5.37
CA THR A 59 0.77 -10.09 5.49
C THR A 59 -0.05 -8.80 5.44
N VAL A 60 -1.02 -8.72 4.53
CA VAL A 60 -1.94 -7.56 4.44
C VAL A 60 -2.82 -7.47 5.69
N GLU A 61 -3.34 -8.60 6.16
CA GLU A 61 -4.14 -8.68 7.39
C GLU A 61 -3.33 -8.23 8.61
N ALA A 62 -2.11 -8.76 8.79
CA ALA A 62 -1.22 -8.38 9.89
C ALA A 62 -0.88 -6.88 9.89
N MET A 63 -0.69 -6.29 8.70
CA MET A 63 -0.45 -4.84 8.57
C MET A 63 -1.68 -4.03 8.99
N THR A 64 -2.88 -4.48 8.63
CA THR A 64 -4.14 -3.85 9.01
C THR A 64 -4.40 -3.97 10.50
N GLU A 65 -4.17 -5.16 11.07
CA GLU A 65 -4.30 -5.39 12.51
C GLU A 65 -3.34 -4.51 13.31
N ARG A 66 -2.09 -4.39 12.85
CA ARG A 66 -1.09 -3.54 13.50
C ARG A 66 -1.53 -2.07 13.51
N PHE A 67 -2.04 -1.58 12.39
CA PHE A 67 -2.61 -0.23 12.30
C PHE A 67 -3.76 -0.02 13.27
N CYS A 68 -4.66 -1.01 13.40
CA CYS A 68 -5.79 -0.92 14.33
C CYS A 68 -5.35 -0.99 15.80
N GLN A 69 -4.32 -1.78 16.14
CA GLN A 69 -3.82 -1.93 17.51
C GLN A 69 -3.07 -0.71 18.03
N GLU A 70 -2.35 -0.01 17.15
CA GLU A 70 -1.59 1.20 17.52
C GLU A 70 -2.48 2.45 17.60
N ARG A 71 -3.78 2.31 17.39
CA ARG A 71 -4.77 3.37 17.63
C ARG A 71 -5.40 3.22 19.01
N PRO A 72 -5.05 4.06 19.98
CA PRO A 72 -5.74 4.04 21.26
C PRO A 72 -7.21 4.45 21.08
N TYR A 73 -8.13 3.64 21.58
CA TYR A 73 -9.52 4.03 21.78
C TYR A 73 -9.64 4.73 23.15
N PRO A 74 -10.29 5.88 23.26
CA PRO A 74 -11.27 6.55 22.42
C PRO A 74 -10.72 7.77 21.66
N ALA A 75 -11.49 8.26 20.67
CA ALA A 75 -11.19 9.34 19.73
C ALA A 75 -10.69 10.67 20.35
N GLU A 76 -10.88 10.88 21.64
CA GLU A 76 -10.51 12.10 22.35
C GLU A 76 -9.00 12.29 22.57
N TRP A 77 -8.20 11.22 22.38
CA TRP A 77 -6.74 11.23 22.54
C TRP A 77 -6.00 11.35 21.19
N GLN A 78 -6.74 11.61 20.12
CA GLN A 78 -6.33 11.50 18.72
C GLN A 78 -5.39 12.60 18.20
N LYS A 79 -5.02 13.60 18.98
CA LYS A 79 -4.40 14.82 18.41
C LYS A 79 -2.92 14.71 18.05
N GLU A 80 -2.17 13.72 18.50
CA GLU A 80 -0.74 13.60 18.20
C GLU A 80 -0.30 12.24 17.59
N THR A 81 -1.04 11.16 17.81
CA THR A 81 -0.70 9.80 17.37
C THR A 81 -1.35 9.39 16.03
N GLU A 82 -2.20 10.24 15.45
CA GLU A 82 -2.96 9.92 14.22
C GLU A 82 -2.14 9.96 12.95
N ARG A 83 -0.91 10.48 13.01
CA ARG A 83 -0.04 10.60 11.84
C ARG A 83 0.90 9.41 11.74
N GLU A 84 0.36 8.24 11.44
CA GLU A 84 1.17 7.04 11.24
C GLU A 84 1.06 6.53 9.81
N ILE A 85 2.21 6.13 9.29
CA ILE A 85 2.36 5.50 7.98
C ILE A 85 2.97 4.13 8.20
N PHE A 86 2.29 3.08 7.76
CA PHE A 86 2.81 1.72 7.81
C PHE A 86 3.31 1.30 6.43
N ARG A 87 4.47 0.67 6.39
CA ARG A 87 5.02 0.04 5.19
C ARG A 87 5.53 -1.34 5.50
N LEU A 88 5.65 -2.18 4.50
CA LEU A 88 6.34 -3.46 4.65
C LEU A 88 7.86 -3.30 4.61
N GLY A 89 8.54 -4.20 5.32
CA GLY A 89 9.97 -4.37 5.23
C GLY A 89 10.37 -5.81 5.53
N ALA A 90 11.43 -6.28 4.88
CA ALA A 90 12.01 -7.59 5.11
C ALA A 90 13.44 -7.44 5.65
N VAL A 91 13.85 -8.39 6.47
CA VAL A 91 15.25 -8.46 6.89
C VAL A 91 16.10 -8.80 5.67
N ALA A 92 17.07 -7.95 5.35
CA ALA A 92 18.01 -8.26 4.28
C ALA A 92 18.93 -9.39 4.75
N GLU A 93 18.98 -10.49 4.02
CA GLU A 93 19.83 -11.65 4.36
C GLU A 93 21.33 -11.29 4.44
N ASN A 94 21.78 -10.25 3.71
CA ASN A 94 23.19 -9.86 3.60
C ASN A 94 23.43 -8.34 3.69
N GLY A 95 22.54 -7.56 4.33
CA GLY A 95 22.66 -6.09 4.35
C GLY A 95 22.35 -5.45 5.69
N PRO A 96 22.93 -4.26 5.95
CA PRO A 96 22.76 -3.54 7.22
C PRO A 96 21.38 -2.86 7.35
N ALA A 97 20.60 -2.76 6.29
CA ALA A 97 19.31 -2.10 6.29
C ALA A 97 18.21 -3.03 5.77
N PRO A 98 17.00 -2.99 6.33
CA PRO A 98 15.88 -3.77 5.82
C PRO A 98 15.52 -3.34 4.39
N LEU A 99 15.16 -4.31 3.56
CA LEU A 99 14.44 -4.03 2.32
C LEU A 99 13.07 -3.46 2.70
N VAL A 100 12.65 -2.39 2.05
CA VAL A 100 11.36 -1.77 2.34
C VAL A 100 10.58 -1.53 1.06
N GLY A 101 9.28 -1.74 1.12
CA GLY A 101 8.42 -1.65 -0.06
C GLY A 101 6.95 -1.43 0.27
N SER A 102 6.14 -1.70 -0.72
CA SER A 102 4.68 -1.70 -0.66
C SER A 102 4.17 -3.05 -0.13
N PRO A 103 2.92 -3.10 0.34
CA PRO A 103 1.96 -1.99 0.44
C PRO A 103 2.33 -0.92 1.45
N VAL A 104 1.70 0.26 1.29
CA VAL A 104 1.82 1.36 2.25
C VAL A 104 0.43 1.77 2.72
N LEU A 105 0.23 1.81 4.04
CA LEU A 105 -1.00 2.25 4.67
C LEU A 105 -0.78 3.62 5.30
N PHE A 106 -1.64 4.58 4.98
CA PHE A 106 -1.65 5.92 5.55
C PHE A 106 -2.84 6.11 6.47
N GLY A 107 -2.63 6.64 7.65
CA GLY A 107 -3.70 7.10 8.52
C GLY A 107 -4.43 8.31 7.93
N SER A 108 -5.67 8.53 8.38
CA SER A 108 -6.56 9.57 7.84
C SER A 108 -6.00 11.00 7.92
N SER A 109 -5.14 11.29 8.88
CA SER A 109 -4.47 12.60 9.00
C SER A 109 -3.56 12.95 7.82
N PHE A 110 -3.17 11.97 6.99
CA PHE A 110 -2.42 12.18 5.75
C PHE A 110 -3.30 12.39 4.52
N PHE A 111 -4.62 12.19 4.61
CA PHE A 111 -5.51 12.30 3.46
C PHE A 111 -5.48 13.68 2.79
N PRO A 112 -5.46 14.81 3.52
CA PRO A 112 -5.34 16.12 2.88
C PRO A 112 -4.08 16.26 2.01
N GLU A 113 -2.96 15.70 2.45
CA GLU A 113 -1.71 15.73 1.69
C GLU A 113 -1.71 14.74 0.51
N LEU A 114 -2.31 13.55 0.68
CA LEU A 114 -2.48 12.59 -0.41
C LEU A 114 -3.39 13.11 -1.52
N LEU A 115 -4.42 13.90 -1.17
CA LEU A 115 -5.33 14.53 -2.13
C LEU A 115 -4.69 15.70 -2.88
N THR A 116 -3.59 16.27 -2.35
CA THR A 116 -2.90 17.44 -2.90
C THR A 116 -1.44 17.15 -3.30
N LEU A 117 -1.13 15.88 -3.61
CA LEU A 117 0.21 15.50 -4.04
C LEU A 117 0.66 16.29 -5.27
N PRO A 118 1.95 16.70 -5.32
CA PRO A 118 2.51 17.35 -6.50
C PRO A 118 2.43 16.46 -7.73
N GLU A 119 2.43 17.09 -8.90
CA GLU A 119 2.37 16.40 -10.19
C GLU A 119 3.43 15.30 -10.31
N ASN A 120 3.01 14.15 -10.83
CA ASN A 120 3.82 12.94 -11.00
C ASN A 120 4.45 12.35 -9.71
N LYS A 121 3.99 12.78 -8.53
CA LYS A 121 4.40 12.19 -7.24
C LYS A 121 3.34 11.21 -6.73
N GLY A 122 3.80 10.14 -6.10
CA GLY A 122 2.96 9.23 -5.32
C GLY A 122 3.13 9.45 -3.82
N GLY A 123 2.41 8.69 -3.01
CA GLY A 123 2.45 8.77 -1.54
C GLY A 123 3.84 8.61 -0.91
N ASN A 124 4.79 8.02 -1.63
CA ASN A 124 6.16 7.82 -1.13
C ASN A 124 6.89 9.12 -0.73
N ILE A 125 6.47 10.29 -1.23
CA ILE A 125 7.04 11.55 -0.77
C ILE A 125 6.73 11.82 0.71
N LEU A 126 5.60 11.34 1.20
CA LEU A 126 5.19 11.52 2.60
C LEU A 126 6.06 10.67 3.55
N LEU A 127 6.51 9.49 3.13
CA LEU A 127 7.44 8.68 3.91
C LEU A 127 8.76 9.41 4.13
N LYS A 128 9.23 10.14 3.12
CA LYS A 128 10.45 10.98 3.20
C LYS A 128 10.23 12.24 4.02
N LYS A 129 9.05 12.84 3.92
CA LYS A 129 8.68 14.07 4.65
C LYS A 129 8.46 13.80 6.14
N TYR A 130 7.95 12.62 6.48
CA TYR A 130 7.55 12.25 7.83
C TYR A 130 8.22 10.95 8.33
N PRO A 131 9.56 10.85 8.33
CA PRO A 131 10.25 9.60 8.66
C PRO A 131 9.99 9.13 10.10
N ALA A 132 9.72 10.05 11.03
CA ALA A 132 9.41 9.72 12.42
C ALA A 132 8.03 9.05 12.60
N GLN A 133 7.11 9.25 11.66
CA GLN A 133 5.77 8.66 11.65
C GLN A 133 5.71 7.33 10.88
N VAL A 134 6.81 6.92 10.24
CA VAL A 134 6.86 5.66 9.48
C VAL A 134 7.13 4.48 10.41
N ARG A 135 6.21 3.53 10.41
CA ARG A 135 6.33 2.22 11.06
C ARG A 135 6.60 1.15 10.00
N THR A 136 7.61 0.34 10.22
CA THR A 136 7.89 -0.79 9.31
C THR A 136 7.35 -2.07 9.93
N VAL A 137 6.46 -2.73 9.22
CA VAL A 137 5.97 -4.08 9.55
C VAL A 137 6.92 -5.07 8.89
N CYS A 138 7.69 -5.77 9.70
CA CYS A 138 8.70 -6.71 9.20
C CYS A 138 8.05 -8.04 8.81
N ILE A 139 8.41 -8.53 7.63
CA ILE A 139 8.03 -9.84 7.10
C ILE A 139 9.27 -10.72 6.97
N ALA A 140 9.08 -12.03 7.07
CA ALA A 140 10.16 -13.00 6.98
C ALA A 140 10.62 -13.25 5.54
N ASP A 141 9.69 -13.18 4.59
CA ASP A 141 9.92 -13.52 3.19
C ASP A 141 10.02 -12.26 2.33
N SER A 142 11.24 -11.88 1.94
CA SER A 142 11.50 -10.72 1.10
C SER A 142 10.90 -10.82 -0.30
N ALA A 143 10.57 -12.03 -0.77
CA ALA A 143 9.94 -12.24 -2.06
C ALA A 143 8.54 -11.59 -2.17
N GLU A 144 7.88 -11.35 -1.03
CA GLU A 144 6.60 -10.63 -1.00
C GLU A 144 6.70 -9.16 -1.46
N LEU A 145 7.91 -8.59 -1.45
CA LEU A 145 8.18 -7.20 -1.86
C LEU A 145 8.58 -7.06 -3.34
N LEU A 146 8.64 -8.17 -4.08
CA LEU A 146 9.11 -8.16 -5.47
C LEU A 146 7.97 -7.81 -6.43
N ASP A 147 8.24 -6.81 -7.28
CA ASP A 147 7.34 -6.37 -8.33
C ASP A 147 7.60 -7.17 -9.63
N ALA A 148 6.56 -7.55 -10.36
CA ALA A 148 6.65 -8.27 -11.64
C ALA A 148 6.76 -7.27 -12.82
N ASP A 149 7.82 -6.46 -12.83
CA ASP A 149 8.02 -5.38 -13.80
C ASP A 149 8.35 -5.84 -15.21
N THR A 150 8.92 -7.05 -15.37
CA THR A 150 9.30 -7.62 -16.65
C THR A 150 8.89 -9.09 -16.75
N PRO A 151 8.73 -9.62 -17.99
CA PRO A 151 8.45 -11.06 -18.19
C PRO A 151 9.47 -12.00 -17.54
N GLU A 152 10.75 -11.60 -17.52
CA GLU A 152 11.83 -12.39 -16.91
C GLU A 152 11.68 -12.46 -15.40
N VAL A 153 11.35 -11.33 -14.77
CA VAL A 153 11.07 -11.27 -13.31
C VAL A 153 9.82 -12.07 -12.99
N LEU A 154 8.76 -11.98 -13.80
CA LEU A 154 7.56 -12.78 -13.62
C LEU A 154 7.84 -14.28 -13.63
N GLN A 155 8.67 -14.77 -14.58
CA GLN A 155 9.08 -16.18 -14.62
C GLN A 155 9.84 -16.60 -13.36
N GLN A 156 10.71 -15.74 -12.83
CA GLN A 156 11.42 -16.00 -11.57
C GLN A 156 10.44 -16.08 -10.38
N LEU A 157 9.47 -15.18 -10.31
CA LEU A 157 8.45 -15.18 -9.28
C LEU A 157 7.54 -16.43 -9.35
N GLU A 158 7.19 -16.88 -10.56
CA GLU A 158 6.47 -18.13 -10.75
C GLU A 158 7.26 -19.35 -10.26
N ALA A 159 8.57 -19.38 -10.52
CA ALA A 159 9.44 -20.45 -10.04
C ALA A 159 9.51 -20.46 -8.50
N LEU A 160 9.63 -19.28 -7.87
CA LEU A 160 9.58 -19.14 -6.40
C LEU A 160 8.23 -19.59 -5.81
N ALA A 161 7.12 -19.24 -6.45
CA ALA A 161 5.79 -19.66 -6.01
C ALA A 161 5.64 -21.19 -5.99
N ARG A 162 6.13 -21.87 -7.04
CA ARG A 162 6.09 -23.34 -7.14
C ARG A 162 6.94 -24.06 -6.08
N GLN A 163 8.01 -23.42 -5.58
CA GLN A 163 8.85 -23.99 -4.52
C GLN A 163 8.21 -23.90 -3.14
N LYS A 164 7.23 -23.00 -2.98
CA LYS A 164 6.55 -22.71 -1.71
C LYS A 164 5.16 -23.38 -1.59
N SER A 165 4.67 -23.98 -2.67
CA SER A 165 3.40 -24.74 -2.72
C SER A 165 3.61 -26.18 -2.32
#